data_a79b931a03e7b5bf6d376bc1850a88be
#
_entry.id   a79b931a03e7b5bf6d376bc1850a88be
#
_cell.length_a   1.000
_cell.length_b   1.000
_cell.length_c   1.000
_cell.angle_alpha   90.00
_cell.angle_beta   90.00
_cell.angle_gamma   90.00
#
_symmetry.space_group_name_H-M   'P 1'
#
loop_
_entity.id
_entity.type
_entity.pdbx_description
1 polymer ?
#
loop_
_entity_poly.entity_id
_entity_poly.type
_entity_poly.pdbx_seq_one_letter_code
_entity_poly.pdbx_strand_id
1 'polypeptide(L)'
;MSTYLSTTVIDQAVEAVAGLINGLSLFSSIYRGALGTGNGLCCEVGTTRPEAVFLDQNKYIPEDLTINGKHDNLLTLTEAINTIHQSLTMRRSYPSGASWEIVDITTATEPQIIGREDSNQYIMASSLFVKVATNL
;
A
#
# COMPACT_ATOMS: atom_id res chain seq x y z
N MET A 1 -5.55 1.13 24.76
CA MET A 1 -6.18 -0.09 24.46
C MET A 1 -6.44 -0.28 22.98
N SER A 2 -6.95 0.70 22.40
CA SER A 2 -7.24 0.66 21.00
C SER A 2 -6.00 0.48 20.12
N THR A 3 -4.81 0.83 20.63
CA THR A 3 -3.59 0.69 19.82
C THR A 3 -3.41 -0.73 19.33
N TYR A 4 -3.63 -1.68 20.21
CA TYR A 4 -3.46 -3.08 19.88
C TYR A 4 -4.47 -3.53 18.81
N LEU A 5 -5.73 -3.13 19.01
CA LEU A 5 -6.77 -3.45 18.03
C LEU A 5 -6.52 -2.75 16.72
N SER A 6 -6.00 -1.53 16.77
CA SER A 6 -5.69 -0.78 15.55
C SER A 6 -4.62 -1.50 14.73
N THR A 7 -3.61 -2.06 15.39
CA THR A 7 -2.56 -2.78 14.69
C THR A 7 -3.14 -3.97 13.92
N THR A 8 -4.07 -4.71 14.54
CA THR A 8 -4.71 -5.83 13.87
C THR A 8 -5.52 -5.38 12.66
N VAL A 9 -6.27 -4.29 12.82
CA VAL A 9 -7.07 -3.74 11.73
C VAL A 9 -6.17 -3.30 10.58
N ILE A 10 -5.10 -2.60 10.90
CA ILE A 10 -4.16 -2.14 9.88
C ILE A 10 -3.60 -3.32 9.10
N ASP A 11 -3.22 -4.38 9.81
CA ASP A 11 -2.68 -5.56 9.16
C ASP A 11 -3.67 -6.18 8.18
N GLN A 12 -4.92 -6.30 8.60
CA GLN A 12 -5.95 -6.85 7.75
C GLN A 12 -6.21 -5.95 6.54
N ALA A 13 -6.21 -4.65 6.75
CA ALA A 13 -6.43 -3.71 5.65
C ALA A 13 -5.30 -3.77 4.64
N VAL A 14 -4.06 -3.85 5.11
CA VAL A 14 -2.90 -3.94 4.21
C VAL A 14 -2.95 -5.24 3.42
N GLU A 15 -3.31 -6.35 4.05
CA GLU A 15 -3.45 -7.61 3.33
C GLU A 15 -4.53 -7.51 2.25
N ALA A 16 -5.62 -6.82 2.54
CA ALA A 16 -6.67 -6.64 1.55
C ALA A 16 -6.17 -5.81 0.38
N VAL A 17 -5.39 -4.75 0.65
CA VAL A 17 -4.83 -3.93 -0.41
C VAL A 17 -3.85 -4.75 -1.25
N ALA A 18 -3.00 -5.55 -0.61
CA ALA A 18 -2.09 -6.41 -1.34
C ALA A 18 -2.84 -7.39 -2.23
N GLY A 19 -3.97 -7.90 -1.75
CA GLY A 19 -4.82 -8.77 -2.56
C GLY A 19 -5.35 -8.07 -3.80
N LEU A 20 -5.76 -6.81 -3.67
CA LEU A 20 -6.20 -6.04 -4.82
C LEU A 20 -5.07 -5.88 -5.84
N ILE A 21 -3.87 -5.58 -5.35
CA ILE A 21 -2.72 -5.41 -6.23
C ILE A 21 -2.40 -6.72 -6.96
N ASN A 22 -2.44 -7.83 -6.25
CA ASN A 22 -2.15 -9.13 -6.86
C ASN A 22 -3.20 -9.50 -7.91
N GLY A 23 -4.39 -8.96 -7.81
CA GLY A 23 -5.41 -9.18 -8.82
C GLY A 23 -5.17 -8.43 -10.13
N LEU A 24 -4.19 -7.52 -10.18
CA LEU A 24 -3.93 -6.73 -11.37
C LEU A 24 -3.06 -7.44 -12.41
N SER A 25 -2.55 -8.62 -12.10
CA SER A 25 -1.74 -9.43 -13.02
C SER A 25 -0.48 -8.68 -13.48
N LEU A 26 0.26 -8.14 -12.53
CA LEU A 26 1.50 -7.45 -12.81
C LEU A 26 2.65 -8.45 -13.03
N PHE A 27 3.86 -7.92 -13.28
CA PHE A 27 4.99 -8.80 -13.55
C PHE A 27 5.38 -9.68 -12.37
N SER A 28 4.91 -9.35 -11.18
CA SER A 28 5.20 -10.10 -9.97
C SER A 28 4.08 -9.90 -8.97
N SER A 29 3.93 -10.85 -8.07
CA SER A 29 3.09 -10.66 -6.90
C SER A 29 3.74 -9.64 -5.99
N ILE A 30 2.93 -8.96 -5.20
CA ILE A 30 3.46 -8.01 -4.23
C ILE A 30 3.52 -8.70 -2.87
N TYR A 31 4.61 -8.48 -2.16
CA TYR A 31 4.83 -9.04 -0.83
C TYR A 31 4.86 -7.92 0.18
N ARG A 32 4.62 -8.27 1.43
CA ARG A 32 4.85 -7.34 2.52
C ARG A 32 6.31 -7.46 2.95
N GLY A 33 6.95 -6.31 3.16
CA GLY A 33 8.32 -6.28 3.63
C GLY A 33 9.26 -5.60 2.64
N ALA A 34 10.46 -6.12 2.52
CA ALA A 34 11.51 -5.50 1.73
C ALA A 34 11.73 -6.23 0.41
N LEU A 35 12.32 -5.52 -0.54
CA LEU A 35 12.68 -6.10 -1.82
C LEU A 35 13.75 -7.17 -1.65
N GLY A 36 13.61 -8.23 -2.43
CA GLY A 36 14.63 -9.26 -2.49
C GLY A 36 15.72 -8.94 -3.51
N THR A 37 16.36 -9.98 -4.01
CA THR A 37 17.46 -9.82 -4.96
C THR A 37 17.01 -9.78 -6.41
N GLY A 38 15.85 -10.35 -6.72
CA GLY A 38 15.36 -10.39 -8.09
C GLY A 38 14.35 -9.30 -8.36
N ASN A 39 13.79 -9.32 -9.57
CA ASN A 39 12.70 -8.44 -9.91
C ASN A 39 11.52 -8.73 -8.97
N GLY A 40 10.86 -7.70 -8.50
CA GLY A 40 9.75 -7.91 -7.59
C GLY A 40 9.11 -6.62 -7.16
N LEU A 41 8.02 -6.80 -6.40
CA LEU A 41 7.25 -5.71 -5.81
C LEU A 41 7.06 -6.00 -4.33
N CYS A 42 7.10 -4.97 -3.52
CA CYS A 42 6.80 -5.13 -2.11
C CYS A 42 6.07 -3.90 -1.58
N CYS A 43 5.38 -4.09 -0.47
CA CYS A 43 4.69 -3.00 0.18
C CYS A 43 4.82 -3.16 1.69
N GLU A 44 4.74 -2.06 2.39
CA GLU A 44 4.74 -2.09 3.85
C GLU A 44 4.19 -0.79 4.39
N VAL A 45 3.63 -0.90 5.59
CA VAL A 45 3.11 0.26 6.28
C VAL A 45 4.26 1.14 6.72
N GLY A 46 4.14 2.43 6.44
CA GLY A 46 5.10 3.39 6.93
C GLY A 46 4.77 3.79 8.36
N THR A 47 4.86 5.08 8.63
CA THR A 47 4.60 5.57 9.97
C THR A 47 3.11 5.63 10.23
N THR A 48 2.67 5.00 11.30
CA THR A 48 1.27 5.08 11.74
C THR A 48 1.07 6.40 12.47
N ARG A 49 -0.06 7.05 12.21
CA ARG A 49 -0.40 8.29 12.88
C ARG A 49 -1.43 8.02 13.97
N PRO A 50 -1.00 8.01 15.21
CA PRO A 50 -1.91 7.63 16.30
C PRO A 50 -2.95 8.66 16.64
N GLU A 51 -2.84 9.87 16.12
CA GLU A 51 -3.75 10.95 16.51
C GLU A 51 -5.07 10.92 15.77
N ALA A 52 -5.33 9.92 14.97
CA ALA A 52 -6.57 9.87 14.20
C ALA A 52 -7.71 9.33 15.03
N VAL A 53 -7.96 9.97 16.18
CA VAL A 53 -9.06 9.64 17.06
C VAL A 53 -10.02 10.82 17.04
N PHE A 54 -11.29 10.55 16.80
CA PHE A 54 -12.28 11.60 16.67
C PHE A 54 -13.26 11.56 17.82
N LEU A 55 -13.93 12.65 18.02
CA LEU A 55 -14.86 12.78 19.14
C LEU A 55 -16.09 11.90 18.96
N ASP A 56 -16.46 11.62 17.73
CA ASP A 56 -17.54 10.67 17.51
C ASP A 56 -17.02 9.26 17.71
N GLN A 57 -17.85 8.28 17.50
CA GLN A 57 -17.50 6.90 17.78
C GLN A 57 -16.74 6.24 16.64
N ASN A 58 -16.67 6.89 15.49
CA ASN A 58 -15.95 6.37 14.37
C ASN A 58 -14.51 6.85 14.43
N LYS A 59 -13.59 5.94 14.17
CA LYS A 59 -12.18 6.27 14.17
C LYS A 59 -11.62 6.02 12.79
N TYR A 60 -10.79 6.95 12.35
CA TYR A 60 -10.10 6.81 11.08
C TYR A 60 -8.63 6.62 11.37
N ILE A 61 -8.03 5.65 10.68
CA ILE A 61 -6.61 5.36 10.82
C ILE A 61 -5.96 5.68 9.49
N PRO A 62 -5.21 6.79 9.41
CA PRO A 62 -4.49 7.10 8.17
C PRO A 62 -3.21 6.30 8.12
N GLU A 63 -2.97 5.62 7.01
CA GLU A 63 -1.82 4.78 6.82
C GLU A 63 -1.09 5.15 5.56
N ASP A 64 0.21 5.34 5.67
CA ASP A 64 1.07 5.46 4.50
C ASP A 64 1.55 4.08 4.13
N LEU A 65 1.15 3.61 2.96
CA LEU A 65 1.58 2.31 2.45
C LEU A 65 2.62 2.54 1.38
N THR A 66 3.86 2.20 1.67
CA THR A 66 4.92 2.31 0.67
C THR A 66 4.85 1.17 -0.32
N ILE A 67 5.07 1.50 -1.58
CA ILE A 67 5.12 0.54 -2.68
C ILE A 67 6.50 0.65 -3.28
N ASN A 68 7.26 -0.43 -3.24
CA ASN A 68 8.59 -0.47 -3.82
C ASN A 68 8.64 -1.53 -4.90
N GLY A 69 9.40 -1.25 -5.95
CA GLY A 69 9.55 -2.21 -7.03
C GLY A 69 10.96 -2.23 -7.56
N LYS A 70 11.32 -3.35 -8.13
CA LYS A 70 12.64 -3.57 -8.71
C LYS A 70 12.49 -4.37 -9.99
N HIS A 71 13.12 -3.90 -11.06
CA HIS A 71 13.09 -4.61 -12.33
C HIS A 71 14.22 -4.10 -13.21
N ASP A 72 14.75 -4.98 -14.04
CA ASP A 72 15.81 -4.60 -14.97
C ASP A 72 15.25 -3.85 -16.19
N ASN A 73 13.94 -3.90 -16.41
CA ASN A 73 13.28 -3.15 -17.48
C ASN A 73 12.49 -2.01 -16.84
N LEU A 74 12.95 -0.77 -17.07
CA LEU A 74 12.36 0.39 -16.44
C LEU A 74 10.91 0.59 -16.86
N LEU A 75 10.59 0.36 -18.13
CA LEU A 75 9.23 0.56 -18.60
C LEU A 75 8.27 -0.40 -17.91
N THR A 76 8.65 -1.67 -17.79
CA THR A 76 7.83 -2.67 -17.11
C THR A 76 7.58 -2.25 -15.66
N LEU A 77 8.62 -1.79 -14.98
CA LEU A 77 8.49 -1.36 -13.60
C LEU A 77 7.58 -0.14 -13.47
N THR A 78 7.79 0.85 -14.32
CA THR A 78 7.00 2.07 -14.30
C THR A 78 5.53 1.77 -14.55
N GLU A 79 5.26 0.93 -15.54
CA GLU A 79 3.87 0.57 -15.85
C GLU A 79 3.21 -0.16 -14.70
N ALA A 80 3.94 -1.06 -14.05
CA ALA A 80 3.38 -1.81 -12.94
C ALA A 80 3.00 -0.89 -11.78
N ILE A 81 3.90 0.01 -11.39
CA ILE A 81 3.63 0.87 -10.24
C ILE A 81 2.55 1.90 -10.58
N ASN A 82 2.57 2.44 -11.80
CA ASN A 82 1.50 3.36 -12.21
C ASN A 82 0.14 2.66 -12.23
N THR A 83 0.10 1.41 -12.66
CA THR A 83 -1.14 0.64 -12.68
C THR A 83 -1.67 0.47 -11.27
N ILE A 84 -0.78 0.20 -10.31
CA ILE A 84 -1.19 0.08 -8.91
C ILE A 84 -1.86 1.38 -8.45
N HIS A 85 -1.21 2.51 -8.69
CA HIS A 85 -1.75 3.79 -8.23
C HIS A 85 -3.08 4.12 -8.90
N GLN A 86 -3.16 3.93 -10.22
CA GLN A 86 -4.39 4.23 -10.93
C GLN A 86 -5.53 3.33 -10.50
N SER A 87 -5.26 2.04 -10.38
CA SER A 87 -6.30 1.08 -10.04
C SER A 87 -6.84 1.30 -8.65
N LEU A 88 -5.96 1.58 -7.69
CA LEU A 88 -6.38 1.67 -6.30
C LEU A 88 -6.98 3.03 -5.95
N THR A 89 -6.60 4.09 -6.65
CA THR A 89 -7.11 5.42 -6.32
C THR A 89 -8.40 5.77 -7.07
N MET A 90 -8.81 4.94 -8.02
CA MET A 90 -9.99 5.24 -8.85
C MET A 90 -11.10 4.20 -8.68
N ARG A 91 -11.16 3.59 -7.54
CA ARG A 91 -12.16 2.56 -7.31
C ARG A 91 -13.43 3.16 -6.73
N ARG A 92 -14.55 2.53 -7.06
CA ARG A 92 -15.83 2.92 -6.49
C ARG A 92 -16.06 2.33 -5.11
N SER A 93 -15.40 1.21 -4.82
CA SER A 93 -15.56 0.55 -3.55
C SER A 93 -14.24 -0.07 -3.14
N TYR A 94 -14.06 -0.19 -1.84
CA TYR A 94 -12.85 -0.74 -1.27
C TYR A 94 -13.20 -1.88 -0.33
N PRO A 95 -12.22 -2.76 -0.04
CA PRO A 95 -12.48 -3.88 0.86
C PRO A 95 -12.86 -3.45 2.26
N SER A 96 -13.54 -4.33 2.95
CA SER A 96 -13.91 -4.12 4.34
C SER A 96 -13.81 -5.44 5.09
N GLY A 97 -13.71 -5.35 6.40
CA GLY A 97 -13.71 -6.50 7.27
C GLY A 97 -14.85 -6.40 8.27
N ALA A 98 -14.77 -7.22 9.31
CA ALA A 98 -15.84 -7.28 10.31
C ALA A 98 -15.96 -5.99 11.10
N SER A 99 -14.83 -5.33 11.37
CA SER A 99 -14.83 -4.13 12.20
C SER A 99 -14.12 -2.95 11.56
N TRP A 100 -13.85 -3.02 10.26
CA TRP A 100 -13.12 -1.97 9.56
C TRP A 100 -13.55 -1.91 8.11
N GLU A 101 -13.28 -0.78 7.51
CA GLU A 101 -13.44 -0.65 6.06
C GLU A 101 -12.48 0.40 5.54
N ILE A 102 -11.96 0.18 4.35
CA ILE A 102 -11.16 1.19 3.68
C ILE A 102 -12.12 2.16 3.02
N VAL A 103 -12.02 3.44 3.37
CA VAL A 103 -12.94 4.44 2.84
C VAL A 103 -12.35 5.21 1.68
N ASP A 104 -11.01 5.26 1.59
CA ASP A 104 -10.39 6.00 0.49
C ASP A 104 -8.94 5.58 0.36
N ILE A 105 -8.41 5.64 -0.86
CA ILE A 105 -7.00 5.46 -1.14
C ILE A 105 -6.59 6.55 -2.12
N THR A 106 -5.58 7.32 -1.75
CA THR A 106 -5.04 8.36 -2.62
C THR A 106 -3.53 8.18 -2.74
N THR A 107 -2.95 8.81 -3.74
CA THR A 107 -1.50 8.79 -3.90
C THR A 107 -0.89 9.78 -2.91
N ALA A 108 -0.02 9.29 -2.03
CA ALA A 108 0.70 10.15 -1.11
C ALA A 108 2.00 10.64 -1.74
N THR A 109 2.74 9.74 -2.36
CA THR A 109 3.98 10.07 -3.06
C THR A 109 3.93 9.43 -4.43
N GLU A 110 4.11 10.23 -5.46
CA GLU A 110 4.12 9.74 -6.83
C GLU A 110 5.28 8.77 -7.06
N PRO A 111 5.11 7.81 -7.96
CA PRO A 111 6.20 6.88 -8.27
C PRO A 111 7.45 7.62 -8.73
N GLN A 112 8.60 7.24 -8.18
CA GLN A 112 9.87 7.85 -8.49
C GLN A 112 10.95 6.79 -8.59
N ILE A 113 11.90 7.03 -9.49
CA ILE A 113 13.11 6.19 -9.53
C ILE A 113 14.00 6.66 -8.38
N ILE A 114 14.34 5.74 -7.48
CA ILE A 114 15.20 6.10 -6.36
C ILE A 114 16.62 5.56 -6.52
N GLY A 115 16.86 4.70 -7.49
CA GLY A 115 18.19 4.21 -7.70
C GLY A 115 18.25 3.09 -8.70
N ARG A 116 19.46 2.55 -8.85
CA ARG A 116 19.74 1.42 -9.72
C ARG A 116 20.80 0.59 -9.03
N GLU A 117 20.55 -0.70 -8.94
CA GLU A 117 21.47 -1.58 -8.25
C GLU A 117 22.59 -2.04 -9.17
N ASP A 118 23.65 -2.59 -8.56
CA ASP A 118 24.76 -3.12 -9.29
C ASP A 118 24.33 -4.23 -10.26
N SER A 119 23.24 -4.89 -9.97
CA SER A 119 22.68 -5.92 -10.83
C SER A 119 21.91 -5.35 -12.02
N ASN A 120 22.00 -4.04 -12.24
CA ASN A 120 21.31 -3.33 -13.34
C ASN A 120 19.80 -3.29 -13.18
N GLN A 121 19.30 -3.45 -11.99
CA GLN A 121 17.86 -3.32 -11.72
C GLN A 121 17.55 -1.93 -11.24
N TYR A 122 16.50 -1.35 -11.83
CA TYR A 122 15.99 -0.06 -11.36
C TYR A 122 15.15 -0.28 -10.13
N ILE A 123 15.17 0.68 -9.23
CA ILE A 123 14.35 0.65 -8.02
C ILE A 123 13.46 1.87 -8.05
N MET A 124 12.16 1.64 -7.89
CA MET A 124 11.20 2.72 -7.78
C MET A 124 10.48 2.62 -6.45
N ALA A 125 10.09 3.78 -5.95
CA ALA A 125 9.35 3.87 -4.70
C ALA A 125 8.19 4.84 -4.88
N SER A 126 7.13 4.56 -4.16
CA SER A 126 5.96 5.42 -4.12
C SER A 126 5.23 5.15 -2.82
N SER A 127 4.16 5.88 -2.57
CA SER A 127 3.32 5.56 -1.43
C SER A 127 1.88 5.92 -1.71
N LEU A 128 1.01 5.17 -1.07
CA LEU A 128 -0.43 5.39 -1.07
C LEU A 128 -0.86 5.80 0.32
N PHE A 129 -1.84 6.67 0.37
CA PHE A 129 -2.45 7.04 1.64
C PHE A 129 -3.76 6.27 1.74
N VAL A 130 -3.83 5.35 2.68
CA VAL A 130 -4.98 4.48 2.87
C VAL A 130 -5.72 4.95 4.12
N LYS A 131 -7.00 5.28 3.96
CA LYS A 131 -7.81 5.74 5.07
C LYS A 131 -8.74 4.60 5.48
N VAL A 132 -8.57 4.15 6.70
CA VAL A 132 -9.33 3.02 7.23
C VAL A 132 -10.26 3.53 8.33
N ALA A 133 -11.52 3.18 8.22
CA ALA A 133 -12.50 3.50 9.24
C ALA A 133 -12.74 2.28 10.10
N THR A 134 -12.83 2.47 11.40
CA THR A 134 -13.11 1.39 12.33
C THR A 134 -14.36 1.70 13.10
N ASN A 135 -15.02 0.63 13.52
CA ASN A 135 -16.28 0.72 14.26
C ASN A 135 -16.14 0.00 15.59
N LEU A 136 -15.15 0.35 16.33
CA LEU A 136 -14.89 -0.34 17.59
C LEU A 136 -15.55 0.31 18.78
#